data_fac799b3db125f30f4bc8ada8803f2d5
#
_entry.id   fac799b3db125f30f4bc8ada8803f2d5
#
_cell.length_a   1.000
_cell.length_b   1.000
_cell.length_c   1.000
_cell.angle_alpha   90.00
_cell.angle_beta   90.00
_cell.angle_gamma   90.00
#
_symmetry.space_group_name_H-M   'P 1'
#
loop_
_entity.id
_entity.type
_entity.pdbx_description
1 polymer ?
#
loop_
_entity_poly.entity_id
_entity_poly.type
_entity_poly.pdbx_seq_one_letter_code
_entity_poly.pdbx_strand_id
1 'polypeptide(L)'
;MVRSEARTRKSEETRERLLDAAAKVFRDKGYAGARLSDIAELAEMHTPGVYYYFPSKEDLVEEVLRVGVARARGYVQARVAAVPAAASALDRLRAAIEGHVLMVLEIGDYTSANIRIFGQVPDDVRARHLADQRAYGDVWRALLEDARAGGELRPDLDLSVVRMLILGALNWTAEWYRPGSSQTAAEVAREATAMICEGIGAR
;
A
#
# COMPACT_ATOMS: atom_id res chain seq x y z
N MET A 1 7.95 -15.59 33.76
CA MET A 1 7.03 -15.21 32.68
C MET A 1 7.14 -13.71 32.35
N VAL A 2 6.87 -12.77 33.25
CA VAL A 2 6.84 -11.30 32.98
C VAL A 2 8.12 -10.72 32.33
N ARG A 3 9.33 -11.17 32.71
CA ARG A 3 10.60 -10.70 32.14
C ARG A 3 10.83 -11.15 30.68
N SER A 4 10.29 -12.31 30.29
CA SER A 4 10.38 -12.82 28.93
C SER A 4 9.46 -12.03 28.01
N GLU A 5 8.23 -11.77 28.43
CA GLU A 5 7.24 -11.00 27.68
C GLU A 5 7.68 -9.54 27.43
N ALA A 6 8.25 -8.89 28.47
CA ALA A 6 8.81 -7.55 28.35
C ALA A 6 9.99 -7.47 27.34
N ARG A 7 10.83 -8.51 27.30
CA ARG A 7 11.96 -8.59 26.36
C ARG A 7 11.50 -8.82 24.92
N THR A 8 10.49 -9.66 24.75
CA THR A 8 9.88 -9.92 23.43
C THR A 8 9.22 -8.63 22.89
N ARG A 9 8.42 -7.95 23.70
CA ARG A 9 7.77 -6.69 23.32
C ARG A 9 8.79 -5.61 22.91
N LYS A 10 9.85 -5.42 23.69
CA LYS A 10 10.90 -4.45 23.35
C LYS A 10 11.62 -4.81 22.04
N SER A 11 11.79 -6.08 21.75
CA SER A 11 12.38 -6.55 20.50
C SER A 11 11.46 -6.27 19.30
N GLU A 12 10.15 -6.49 19.47
CA GLU A 12 9.13 -6.18 18.45
C GLU A 12 9.05 -4.68 18.17
N GLU A 13 9.00 -3.84 19.21
CA GLU A 13 9.02 -2.38 19.08
C GLU A 13 10.27 -1.89 18.33
N THR A 14 11.42 -2.50 18.60
CA THR A 14 12.67 -2.17 17.89
C THR A 14 12.63 -2.60 16.42
N ARG A 15 12.06 -3.78 16.15
CA ARG A 15 11.90 -4.30 14.79
C ARG A 15 10.95 -3.41 13.97
N GLU A 16 9.84 -2.96 14.55
CA GLU A 16 8.90 -2.04 13.91
C GLU A 16 9.56 -0.69 13.60
N ARG A 17 10.27 -0.10 14.56
CA ARG A 17 11.00 1.15 14.34
C ARG A 17 12.04 1.04 13.20
N LEU A 18 12.70 -0.11 13.12
CA LEU A 18 13.65 -0.39 12.03
C LEU A 18 12.93 -0.50 10.67
N LEU A 19 11.79 -1.14 10.63
CA LEU A 19 10.96 -1.23 9.41
C LEU A 19 10.41 0.14 8.98
N ASP A 20 9.96 0.96 9.92
CA ASP A 20 9.48 2.32 9.63
C ASP A 20 10.61 3.20 9.06
N ALA A 21 11.82 3.11 9.64
CA ALA A 21 12.99 3.79 9.12
C ALA A 21 13.38 3.29 7.71
N ALA A 22 13.32 1.98 7.49
CA ALA A 22 13.60 1.37 6.20
C ALA A 22 12.60 1.83 5.12
N ALA A 23 11.30 1.86 5.44
CA ALA A 23 10.27 2.34 4.52
C ALA A 23 10.55 3.79 4.08
N LYS A 24 10.91 4.69 5.01
CA LYS A 24 11.27 6.07 4.69
C LYS A 24 12.50 6.16 3.79
N VAL A 25 13.58 5.45 4.13
CA VAL A 25 14.82 5.47 3.35
C VAL A 25 14.59 4.90 1.94
N PHE A 26 13.84 3.80 1.82
CA PHE A 26 13.50 3.24 0.51
C PHE A 26 12.59 4.16 -0.30
N ARG A 27 11.60 4.81 0.32
CA ARG A 27 10.78 5.83 -0.32
C ARG A 27 11.64 6.97 -0.88
N ASP A 28 12.57 7.48 -0.08
CA ASP A 28 13.34 8.68 -0.43
C ASP A 28 14.49 8.40 -1.41
N LYS A 29 15.21 7.30 -1.21
CA LYS A 29 16.45 6.96 -1.95
C LYS A 29 16.29 5.86 -2.99
N GLY A 30 15.16 5.17 -3.03
CA GLY A 30 14.97 3.95 -3.83
C GLY A 30 15.80 2.78 -3.28
N TYR A 31 15.63 1.59 -3.89
CA TYR A 31 16.37 0.39 -3.45
C TYR A 31 17.87 0.54 -3.65
N ALA A 32 18.32 0.96 -4.83
CA ALA A 32 19.75 1.06 -5.15
C ALA A 32 20.48 2.09 -4.28
N GLY A 33 19.86 3.24 -4.00
CA GLY A 33 20.45 4.34 -3.23
C GLY A 33 20.37 4.16 -1.70
N ALA A 34 19.54 3.27 -1.20
CA ALA A 34 19.37 3.02 0.23
C ALA A 34 20.55 2.22 0.80
N ARG A 35 21.12 2.68 1.92
CA ARG A 35 22.17 1.99 2.67
C ARG A 35 21.65 1.57 4.03
N LEU A 36 22.09 0.41 4.53
CA LEU A 36 21.72 -0.05 5.87
C LEU A 36 22.22 0.91 6.98
N SER A 37 23.30 1.65 6.73
CA SER A 37 23.77 2.71 7.64
C SER A 37 22.75 3.85 7.79
N ASP A 38 22.11 4.28 6.68
CA ASP A 38 21.11 5.35 6.71
C ASP A 38 19.86 4.91 7.50
N ILE A 39 19.49 3.63 7.31
CA ILE A 39 18.34 3.02 8.01
C ILE A 39 18.66 2.88 9.51
N ALA A 40 19.85 2.44 9.85
CA ALA A 40 20.30 2.30 11.23
C ALA A 40 20.29 3.67 11.95
N GLU A 41 20.84 4.72 11.30
CA GLU A 41 20.85 6.07 11.84
C GLU A 41 19.43 6.59 12.11
N LEU A 42 18.52 6.44 11.13
CA LEU A 42 17.13 6.87 11.28
C LEU A 42 16.36 6.05 12.35
N ALA A 43 16.72 4.79 12.53
CA ALA A 43 16.16 3.92 13.57
C ALA A 43 16.80 4.10 14.94
N GLU A 44 17.76 5.05 15.09
CA GLU A 44 18.54 5.25 16.31
C GLU A 44 19.25 3.98 16.78
N MET A 45 19.88 3.28 15.84
CA MET A 45 20.60 2.02 16.06
C MET A 45 22.00 2.04 15.46
N HIS A 46 22.87 1.13 15.93
CA HIS A 46 24.12 0.84 15.24
C HIS A 46 23.88 -0.15 14.10
N THR A 47 24.58 0.03 12.97
CA THR A 47 24.45 -0.86 11.79
C THR A 47 24.57 -2.35 12.11
N PRO A 48 25.48 -2.84 12.98
CA PRO A 48 25.48 -4.24 13.39
C PRO A 48 24.19 -4.74 14.03
N GLY A 49 23.44 -3.85 14.70
CA GLY A 49 22.14 -4.17 15.29
C GLY A 49 21.04 -4.44 14.25
N VAL A 50 21.15 -3.85 13.06
CA VAL A 50 20.22 -4.12 11.95
C VAL A 50 20.31 -5.59 11.53
N TYR A 51 21.53 -6.11 11.39
CA TYR A 51 21.77 -7.51 10.98
C TYR A 51 21.23 -8.55 11.98
N TYR A 52 21.00 -8.16 13.24
CA TYR A 52 20.33 -9.04 14.20
C TYR A 52 18.86 -9.28 13.84
N TYR A 53 18.17 -8.28 13.27
CA TYR A 53 16.76 -8.36 12.87
C TYR A 53 16.60 -8.80 11.42
N PHE A 54 17.47 -8.35 10.54
CA PHE A 54 17.43 -8.60 9.09
C PHE A 54 18.83 -8.96 8.59
N PRO A 55 19.08 -10.23 8.26
CA PRO A 55 20.39 -10.71 7.85
C PRO A 55 20.97 -10.01 6.61
N SER A 56 20.10 -9.50 5.74
CA SER A 56 20.48 -8.80 4.50
C SER A 56 19.58 -7.59 4.23
N LYS A 57 19.98 -6.77 3.26
CA LYS A 57 19.15 -5.68 2.73
C LYS A 57 17.94 -6.24 1.98
N GLU A 58 18.11 -7.38 1.36
CA GLU A 58 17.08 -8.14 0.63
C GLU A 58 15.98 -8.61 1.58
N ASP A 59 16.32 -9.17 2.75
CA ASP A 59 15.35 -9.57 3.78
C ASP A 59 14.58 -8.36 4.32
N LEU A 60 15.28 -7.25 4.54
CA LEU A 60 14.66 -6.02 5.04
C LEU A 60 13.69 -5.42 4.02
N VAL A 61 14.08 -5.35 2.74
CA VAL A 61 13.21 -4.79 1.70
C VAL A 61 12.00 -5.70 1.44
N GLU A 62 12.19 -7.02 1.45
CA GLU A 62 11.09 -7.98 1.32
C GLU A 62 10.04 -7.76 2.41
N GLU A 63 10.47 -7.60 3.66
CA GLU A 63 9.55 -7.35 4.77
C GLU A 63 8.87 -5.98 4.66
N VAL A 64 9.56 -4.93 4.23
CA VAL A 64 8.94 -3.61 3.97
C VAL A 64 7.86 -3.72 2.89
N LEU A 65 8.13 -4.43 1.80
CA LEU A 65 7.17 -4.67 0.72
C LEU A 65 5.95 -5.45 1.23
N ARG A 66 6.17 -6.53 1.98
CA ARG A 66 5.11 -7.37 2.56
C ARG A 66 4.20 -6.58 3.50
N VAL A 67 4.80 -5.84 4.44
CA VAL A 67 4.06 -5.00 5.39
C VAL A 67 3.29 -3.91 4.66
N GLY A 68 3.87 -3.29 3.65
CA GLY A 68 3.22 -2.25 2.85
C GLY A 68 1.94 -2.74 2.18
N VAL A 69 1.99 -3.89 1.49
CA VAL A 69 0.81 -4.48 0.84
C VAL A 69 -0.23 -4.96 1.86
N ALA A 70 0.22 -5.57 2.96
CA ALA A 70 -0.70 -6.03 4.01
C ALA A 70 -1.45 -4.87 4.65
N ARG A 71 -0.78 -3.75 4.97
CA ARG A 71 -1.39 -2.52 5.50
C ARG A 71 -2.37 -1.91 4.49
N ALA A 72 -1.96 -1.82 3.21
CA ALA A 72 -2.83 -1.32 2.13
C ALA A 72 -4.11 -2.13 2.02
N ARG A 73 -3.98 -3.46 1.95
CA ARG A 73 -5.12 -4.37 1.88
C ARG A 73 -6.04 -4.22 3.09
N GLY A 74 -5.47 -4.26 4.30
CA GLY A 74 -6.24 -4.15 5.54
C GLY A 74 -7.00 -2.82 5.64
N TYR A 75 -6.36 -1.70 5.27
CA TYR A 75 -6.99 -0.39 5.29
C TYR A 75 -8.16 -0.30 4.30
N VAL A 76 -7.96 -0.72 3.06
CA VAL A 76 -9.02 -0.73 2.04
C VAL A 76 -10.17 -1.65 2.44
N GLN A 77 -9.88 -2.87 2.93
CA GLN A 77 -10.90 -3.79 3.40
C GLN A 77 -11.70 -3.22 4.58
N ALA A 78 -11.06 -2.53 5.52
CA ALA A 78 -11.75 -1.87 6.63
C ALA A 78 -12.69 -0.75 6.14
N ARG A 79 -12.27 0.05 5.16
CA ARG A 79 -13.10 1.09 4.54
C ARG A 79 -14.31 0.49 3.83
N VAL A 80 -14.12 -0.59 3.08
CA VAL A 80 -15.22 -1.31 2.41
C VAL A 80 -16.19 -1.93 3.42
N ALA A 81 -15.68 -2.53 4.50
CA ALA A 81 -16.50 -3.13 5.55
C ALA A 81 -17.33 -2.10 6.34
N ALA A 82 -16.89 -0.85 6.39
CA ALA A 82 -17.62 0.25 7.03
C ALA A 82 -18.81 0.77 6.20
N VAL A 83 -18.89 0.41 4.92
CA VAL A 83 -20.03 0.77 4.06
C VAL A 83 -21.27 0.01 4.51
N PRO A 84 -22.44 0.68 4.65
CA PRO A 84 -23.67 0.00 5.07
C PRO A 84 -24.01 -1.22 4.21
N ALA A 85 -24.54 -2.28 4.85
CA ALA A 85 -24.87 -3.52 4.14
C ALA A 85 -25.89 -3.33 2.99
N ALA A 86 -26.77 -2.33 3.13
CA ALA A 86 -27.77 -1.98 2.12
C ALA A 86 -27.21 -1.11 0.97
N ALA A 87 -25.98 -0.65 1.06
CA ALA A 87 -25.36 0.15 -0.01
C ALA A 87 -25.03 -0.72 -1.23
N SER A 88 -24.89 -0.05 -2.37
CA SER A 88 -24.60 -0.71 -3.64
C SER A 88 -23.18 -1.30 -3.69
N ALA A 89 -22.89 -2.16 -4.66
CA ALA A 89 -21.55 -2.66 -4.89
C ALA A 89 -20.63 -1.53 -5.40
N LEU A 90 -21.18 -0.60 -6.18
CA LEU A 90 -20.45 0.59 -6.62
C LEU A 90 -20.06 1.51 -5.45
N ASP A 91 -20.88 1.61 -4.39
CA ASP A 91 -20.51 2.38 -3.20
C ASP A 91 -19.35 1.73 -2.43
N ARG A 92 -19.27 0.41 -2.40
CA ARG A 92 -18.12 -0.32 -1.86
C ARG A 92 -16.86 -0.09 -2.69
N LEU A 93 -16.99 -0.06 -4.01
CA LEU A 93 -15.88 0.26 -4.91
C LEU A 93 -15.40 1.71 -4.70
N ARG A 94 -16.33 2.68 -4.54
CA ARG A 94 -16.00 4.08 -4.17
C ARG A 94 -15.20 4.14 -2.88
N ALA A 95 -15.66 3.46 -1.83
CA ALA A 95 -14.95 3.42 -0.56
C ALA A 95 -13.55 2.80 -0.68
N ALA A 96 -13.38 1.81 -1.55
CA ALA A 96 -12.06 1.22 -1.84
C ALA A 96 -11.13 2.21 -2.55
N ILE A 97 -11.63 2.94 -3.55
CA ILE A 97 -10.86 3.96 -4.29
C ILE A 97 -10.41 5.08 -3.35
N GLU A 98 -11.34 5.67 -2.60
CA GLU A 98 -11.03 6.71 -1.61
C GLU A 98 -10.02 6.21 -0.57
N GLY A 99 -10.27 5.02 -0.01
CA GLY A 99 -9.38 4.40 0.96
C GLY A 99 -7.97 4.19 0.41
N HIS A 100 -7.84 3.74 -0.82
CA HIS A 100 -6.54 3.54 -1.45
C HIS A 100 -5.76 4.86 -1.61
N VAL A 101 -6.41 5.92 -2.11
CA VAL A 101 -5.76 7.24 -2.27
C VAL A 101 -5.33 7.80 -0.91
N LEU A 102 -6.21 7.78 0.09
CA LEU A 102 -5.89 8.28 1.42
C LEU A 102 -4.72 7.50 2.04
N MET A 103 -4.72 6.19 1.89
CA MET A 103 -3.63 5.34 2.36
C MET A 103 -2.30 5.69 1.65
N VAL A 104 -2.32 5.90 0.33
CA VAL A 104 -1.13 6.30 -0.44
C VAL A 104 -0.60 7.67 0.00
N LEU A 105 -1.49 8.64 0.25
CA LEU A 105 -1.10 10.05 0.46
C LEU A 105 -0.85 10.42 1.92
N GLU A 106 -1.53 9.77 2.90
CA GLU A 106 -1.46 10.15 4.31
C GLU A 106 -0.72 9.15 5.20
N ILE A 107 -0.79 7.82 4.85
CA ILE A 107 -0.28 6.75 5.72
C ILE A 107 1.03 6.16 5.14
N GLY A 108 1.47 6.66 4.06
CA GLY A 108 2.11 6.12 2.91
C GLY A 108 3.60 5.87 2.89
N ASP A 109 4.43 5.87 3.96
CA ASP A 109 5.86 5.56 3.80
C ASP A 109 6.08 4.16 3.20
N TYR A 110 5.37 3.16 3.70
CA TYR A 110 5.44 1.79 3.20
C TYR A 110 4.87 1.63 1.80
N THR A 111 3.75 2.29 1.52
CA THR A 111 3.11 2.19 0.21
C THR A 111 3.89 2.95 -0.84
N SER A 112 4.34 4.15 -0.52
CA SER A 112 5.21 4.94 -1.41
C SER A 112 6.53 4.23 -1.66
N ALA A 113 7.13 3.61 -0.62
CA ALA A 113 8.30 2.75 -0.80
C ALA A 113 8.00 1.60 -1.76
N ASN A 114 6.89 0.88 -1.55
CA ASN A 114 6.49 -0.25 -2.39
C ASN A 114 6.36 0.17 -3.86
N ILE A 115 5.60 1.23 -4.15
CA ILE A 115 5.42 1.75 -5.51
C ILE A 115 6.77 2.08 -6.15
N ARG A 116 7.65 2.76 -5.40
CA ARG A 116 8.93 3.24 -5.92
C ARG A 116 9.95 2.12 -6.17
N ILE A 117 10.04 1.14 -5.25
CA ILE A 117 11.14 0.18 -5.28
C ILE A 117 10.79 -1.17 -5.90
N PHE A 118 9.52 -1.50 -6.10
CA PHE A 118 9.11 -2.82 -6.60
C PHE A 118 9.79 -3.21 -7.92
N GLY A 119 9.96 -2.25 -8.83
CA GLY A 119 10.68 -2.45 -10.09
C GLY A 119 12.21 -2.48 -9.97
N GLN A 120 12.77 -2.18 -8.78
CA GLN A 120 14.20 -2.06 -8.55
C GLN A 120 14.79 -3.21 -7.71
N VAL A 121 13.93 -3.97 -7.03
CA VAL A 121 14.38 -5.10 -6.20
C VAL A 121 14.80 -6.30 -7.04
N PRO A 122 15.67 -7.20 -6.51
CA PRO A 122 16.05 -8.43 -7.19
C PRO A 122 14.84 -9.27 -7.61
N ASP A 123 15.00 -10.03 -8.70
CA ASP A 123 13.90 -10.80 -9.29
C ASP A 123 13.30 -11.85 -8.35
N ASP A 124 14.12 -12.46 -7.51
CA ASP A 124 13.69 -13.43 -6.50
C ASP A 124 12.85 -12.78 -5.39
N VAL A 125 13.25 -11.59 -4.91
CA VAL A 125 12.46 -10.78 -3.96
C VAL A 125 11.13 -10.40 -4.58
N ARG A 126 11.16 -9.92 -5.83
CA ARG A 126 9.95 -9.56 -6.59
C ARG A 126 9.02 -10.75 -6.77
N ALA A 127 9.55 -11.92 -7.10
CA ALA A 127 8.76 -13.13 -7.28
C ALA A 127 8.04 -13.57 -5.99
N ARG A 128 8.72 -13.51 -4.85
CA ARG A 128 8.10 -13.81 -3.54
C ARG A 128 7.00 -12.82 -3.19
N HIS A 129 7.23 -11.54 -3.44
CA HIS A 129 6.26 -10.48 -3.15
C HIS A 129 5.01 -10.49 -4.07
N LEU A 130 5.10 -11.08 -5.27
CA LEU A 130 3.97 -11.18 -6.20
C LEU A 130 2.75 -11.91 -5.61
N ALA A 131 2.93 -12.84 -4.68
CA ALA A 131 1.83 -13.52 -4.02
C ALA A 131 0.98 -12.55 -3.17
N ASP A 132 1.62 -11.66 -2.41
CA ASP A 132 0.95 -10.64 -1.60
C ASP A 132 0.24 -9.62 -2.49
N GLN A 133 0.88 -9.21 -3.58
CA GLN A 133 0.27 -8.31 -4.56
C GLN A 133 -0.94 -8.92 -5.26
N ARG A 134 -0.90 -10.23 -5.59
CA ARG A 134 -2.04 -10.94 -6.16
C ARG A 134 -3.20 -10.96 -5.18
N ALA A 135 -2.96 -11.26 -3.91
CA ALA A 135 -4.00 -11.27 -2.86
C ALA A 135 -4.67 -9.88 -2.70
N TYR A 136 -3.91 -8.78 -2.84
CA TYR A 136 -4.49 -7.44 -2.88
C TYR A 136 -5.25 -7.18 -4.18
N GLY A 137 -4.71 -7.59 -5.31
CA GLY A 137 -5.38 -7.51 -6.61
C GLY A 137 -6.71 -8.28 -6.66
N ASP A 138 -6.83 -9.38 -5.91
CA ASP A 138 -8.06 -10.17 -5.81
C ASP A 138 -9.18 -9.42 -5.07
N VAL A 139 -8.85 -8.61 -4.07
CA VAL A 139 -9.85 -7.71 -3.42
C VAL A 139 -10.46 -6.76 -4.45
N TRP A 140 -9.63 -6.14 -5.28
CA TRP A 140 -10.10 -5.24 -6.34
C TRP A 140 -10.90 -5.95 -7.43
N ARG A 141 -10.48 -7.17 -7.78
CA ARG A 141 -11.22 -8.00 -8.73
C ARG A 141 -12.61 -8.29 -8.22
N ALA A 142 -12.75 -8.77 -6.98
CA ALA A 142 -14.04 -9.06 -6.38
C ALA A 142 -14.96 -7.84 -6.34
N LEU A 143 -14.47 -6.66 -5.94
CA LEU A 143 -15.26 -5.43 -5.92
C LEU A 143 -15.79 -5.04 -7.31
N LEU A 144 -14.98 -5.18 -8.36
CA LEU A 144 -15.39 -4.90 -9.73
C LEU A 144 -16.38 -5.94 -10.25
N GLU A 145 -16.17 -7.21 -9.95
CA GLU A 145 -17.08 -8.31 -10.34
C GLU A 145 -18.44 -8.16 -9.65
N ASP A 146 -18.47 -7.81 -8.36
CA ASP A 146 -19.72 -7.57 -7.62
C ASP A 146 -20.51 -6.39 -8.23
N ALA A 147 -19.84 -5.27 -8.52
CA ALA A 147 -20.48 -4.12 -9.15
C ALA A 147 -20.96 -4.42 -10.59
N ARG A 148 -20.23 -5.26 -11.33
CA ARG A 148 -20.67 -5.76 -12.64
C ARG A 148 -21.89 -6.65 -12.52
N ALA A 149 -21.90 -7.59 -11.58
CA ALA A 149 -23.02 -8.48 -11.36
C ALA A 149 -24.29 -7.74 -10.92
N GLY A 150 -24.13 -6.62 -10.19
CA GLY A 150 -25.22 -5.69 -9.84
C GLY A 150 -25.71 -4.81 -10.99
N GLY A 151 -25.11 -4.90 -12.19
CA GLY A 151 -25.47 -4.06 -13.33
C GLY A 151 -25.04 -2.60 -13.19
N GLU A 152 -24.15 -2.30 -12.24
CA GLU A 152 -23.72 -0.93 -11.90
C GLU A 152 -22.52 -0.48 -12.74
N LEU A 153 -21.85 -1.39 -13.44
CA LEU A 153 -20.76 -1.10 -14.37
C LEU A 153 -21.16 -1.32 -15.83
N ARG A 154 -20.59 -0.53 -16.70
CA ARG A 154 -20.73 -0.68 -18.15
C ARG A 154 -20.34 -2.11 -18.58
N PRO A 155 -21.18 -2.79 -19.40
CA PRO A 155 -20.98 -4.20 -19.76
C PRO A 155 -19.83 -4.39 -20.76
N ASP A 156 -19.43 -3.34 -21.50
CA ASP A 156 -18.41 -3.37 -22.54
C ASP A 156 -16.96 -3.31 -22.01
N LEU A 157 -16.77 -3.12 -20.71
CA LEU A 157 -15.46 -2.96 -20.10
C LEU A 157 -14.78 -4.30 -19.81
N ASP A 158 -13.49 -4.41 -20.11
CA ASP A 158 -12.62 -5.47 -19.58
C ASP A 158 -12.21 -5.13 -18.14
N LEU A 159 -12.73 -5.87 -17.15
CA LEU A 159 -12.46 -5.60 -15.74
C LEU A 159 -11.00 -5.80 -15.33
N SER A 160 -10.24 -6.64 -16.06
CA SER A 160 -8.81 -6.82 -15.81
C SER A 160 -8.04 -5.55 -16.17
N VAL A 161 -8.35 -4.98 -17.34
CA VAL A 161 -7.75 -3.72 -17.81
C VAL A 161 -8.19 -2.56 -16.90
N VAL A 162 -9.48 -2.46 -16.58
CA VAL A 162 -10.03 -1.43 -15.68
C VAL A 162 -9.32 -1.45 -14.33
N ARG A 163 -9.16 -2.62 -13.72
CA ARG A 163 -8.43 -2.78 -12.45
C ARG A 163 -7.01 -2.24 -12.53
N MET A 164 -6.27 -2.56 -13.60
CA MET A 164 -4.89 -2.10 -13.77
C MET A 164 -4.82 -0.59 -13.97
N LEU A 165 -5.77 -0.02 -14.72
CA LEU A 165 -5.84 1.43 -14.92
C LEU A 165 -6.20 2.16 -13.62
N ILE A 166 -7.16 1.66 -12.86
CA ILE A 166 -7.51 2.20 -11.53
C ILE A 166 -6.28 2.22 -10.62
N LEU A 167 -5.67 1.07 -10.38
CA LEU A 167 -4.53 0.97 -9.49
C LEU A 167 -3.33 1.80 -9.96
N GLY A 168 -3.09 1.84 -11.28
CA GLY A 168 -2.03 2.67 -11.86
C GLY A 168 -2.27 4.16 -11.62
N ALA A 169 -3.48 4.66 -11.88
CA ALA A 169 -3.84 6.07 -11.65
C ALA A 169 -3.75 6.44 -10.18
N LEU A 170 -4.28 5.59 -9.28
CA LEU A 170 -4.28 5.86 -7.84
C LEU A 170 -2.85 5.84 -7.27
N ASN A 171 -2.02 4.87 -7.67
CA ASN A 171 -0.62 4.80 -7.25
C ASN A 171 0.20 6.00 -7.75
N TRP A 172 -0.09 6.49 -8.96
CA TRP A 172 0.60 7.65 -9.53
C TRP A 172 0.40 8.94 -8.73
N THR A 173 -0.64 9.02 -7.88
CA THR A 173 -0.86 10.17 -6.99
C THR A 173 0.32 10.41 -6.05
N ALA A 174 1.05 9.37 -5.63
CA ALA A 174 2.25 9.48 -4.80
C ALA A 174 3.39 10.29 -5.46
N GLU A 175 3.45 10.33 -6.80
CA GLU A 175 4.54 11.00 -7.52
C GLU A 175 4.35 12.52 -7.61
N TRP A 176 3.11 12.97 -7.71
CA TRP A 176 2.83 14.41 -7.93
C TRP A 176 2.18 15.12 -6.74
N TYR A 177 1.48 14.41 -5.85
CA TYR A 177 0.89 15.04 -4.68
C TYR A 177 1.96 15.62 -3.75
N ARG A 178 1.68 16.81 -3.22
CA ARG A 178 2.56 17.46 -2.22
C ARG A 178 1.73 17.87 -1.02
N PRO A 179 2.02 17.36 0.19
CA PRO A 179 1.38 17.83 1.42
C PRO A 179 1.50 19.35 1.55
N GLY A 180 0.41 20.01 1.94
CA GLY A 180 0.38 21.48 2.04
C GLY A 180 0.16 22.24 0.72
N SER A 181 -0.10 21.53 -0.39
CA SER A 181 -0.58 22.14 -1.63
C SER A 181 -2.00 22.71 -1.45
N SER A 182 -2.54 23.32 -2.51
CA SER A 182 -3.93 23.86 -2.51
C SER A 182 -5.00 22.78 -2.36
N GLN A 183 -4.65 21.51 -2.59
CA GLN A 183 -5.56 20.38 -2.53
C GLN A 183 -5.16 19.46 -1.38
N THR A 184 -6.14 19.02 -0.61
CA THR A 184 -5.98 18.00 0.44
C THR A 184 -6.03 16.60 -0.15
N ALA A 185 -5.48 15.61 0.57
CA ALA A 185 -5.57 14.20 0.16
C ALA A 185 -7.03 13.74 0.00
N ALA A 186 -7.94 14.23 0.85
CA ALA A 186 -9.36 13.93 0.75
C ALA A 186 -10.01 14.50 -0.51
N GLU A 187 -9.61 15.70 -0.97
CA GLU A 187 -10.08 16.27 -2.24
C GLU A 187 -9.57 15.45 -3.42
N VAL A 188 -8.30 15.10 -3.44
CA VAL A 188 -7.73 14.21 -4.47
C VAL A 188 -8.45 12.87 -4.51
N ALA A 189 -8.76 12.27 -3.35
CA ALA A 189 -9.49 11.02 -3.26
C ALA A 189 -10.90 11.13 -3.86
N ARG A 190 -11.65 12.21 -3.54
CA ARG A 190 -12.98 12.47 -4.11
C ARG A 190 -12.95 12.62 -5.63
N GLU A 191 -12.03 13.45 -6.14
CA GLU A 191 -11.90 13.67 -7.58
C GLU A 191 -11.53 12.39 -8.33
N ALA A 192 -10.58 11.61 -7.81
CA ALA A 192 -10.21 10.32 -8.39
C ALA A 192 -11.41 9.35 -8.40
N THR A 193 -12.18 9.31 -7.31
CA THR A 193 -13.37 8.46 -7.19
C THR A 193 -14.45 8.88 -8.18
N ALA A 194 -14.77 10.17 -8.28
CA ALA A 194 -15.74 10.69 -9.23
C ALA A 194 -15.33 10.36 -10.67
N MET A 195 -14.10 10.71 -11.06
CA MET A 195 -13.57 10.46 -12.40
C MET A 195 -13.66 8.98 -12.79
N ILE A 196 -13.26 8.08 -11.89
CA ILE A 196 -13.27 6.64 -12.17
C ILE A 196 -14.71 6.12 -12.23
N CYS A 197 -15.51 6.36 -11.20
CA CYS A 197 -16.85 5.79 -11.10
C CYS A 197 -17.82 6.33 -12.16
N GLU A 198 -17.71 7.59 -12.56
CA GLU A 198 -18.50 8.18 -13.66
C GLU A 198 -18.05 7.64 -15.03
N GLY A 199 -16.76 7.29 -15.18
CA GLY A 199 -16.22 6.69 -16.41
C GLY A 199 -16.61 5.24 -16.62
N ILE A 200 -16.74 4.47 -15.54
CA ILE A 200 -17.02 3.01 -15.59
C ILE A 200 -18.45 2.64 -15.18
N GLY A 201 -19.20 3.57 -14.55
CA GLY A 201 -20.58 3.35 -14.13
C GLY A 201 -21.52 3.10 -15.33
N ALA A 202 -22.53 2.29 -15.12
CA ALA A 202 -23.63 2.14 -16.07
C ALA A 202 -24.42 3.47 -16.16
N ARG A 203 -24.87 3.80 -17.38
CA ARG A 203 -25.73 4.98 -17.63
C ARG A 203 -27.18 4.62 -17.52
#